data_958dfa4a871ea0c0ee951ee6e5313732
#
_entry.id   958dfa4a871ea0c0ee951ee6e5313732
#
_cell.length_a   1.000
_cell.length_b   1.000
_cell.length_c   1.000
_cell.angle_alpha   90.00
_cell.angle_beta   90.00
_cell.angle_gamma   90.00
#
_symmetry.space_group_name_H-M   'P 1'
#
loop_
_entity.id
_entity.type
_entity.pdbx_description
1 polymer ?
#
loop_
_entity_poly.entity_id
_entity_poly.type
_entity_poly.pdbx_seq_one_letter_code
_entity_poly.pdbx_strand_id
1 'polypeptide(L)'
;MFWQMVKGALLRQKGRFVLIALTVALGVSLATAMLDVAFDVGSKVNKELKAYGANITVTPRGQKVLKDVYGVDNAVGHKEYLREDELGNIKTIFWTNNIVSFAPFLDSEWKGQNGEKIPVTGTWFNKNLKLPTDEVVTTGVGSMRSWWHVEGAWPDDEQEKNVLVGTKLAASMGISAGDTVTVRTAGGTSETLSVTGVVSGGGAEEDRIIAPLALVQRLEGLSGKVESVEVSAITTPENELARKAAANPKALSQHEYDIWYCTAYVGSIAYQIEEVIHDSVAHPVRQIAESEGKILDKTEHLMLLITVLSLLSSALGVSNLVSANVMERSRELGLLKALGASNLTVVLSVLAEIFAAGILGGIFGYFVGIGFAQIIGETVFGSGIAVNVYVIPIVAVLMTAVLLVGSVPAVRFLLSLQPAEVLHGR
;
A
#
# COMPACT_ATOMS: atom_id res chain seq x y z
N MET A 1 -36.91 8.40 38.99
CA MET A 1 -37.85 7.39 38.46
C MET A 1 -37.37 6.81 37.12
N PHE A 2 -37.05 7.59 36.06
CA PHE A 2 -36.64 7.09 34.75
C PHE A 2 -35.43 6.10 34.79
N TRP A 3 -34.32 6.48 35.45
CA TRP A 3 -33.15 5.59 35.62
C TRP A 3 -33.41 4.31 36.41
N GLN A 4 -34.33 4.35 37.38
CA GLN A 4 -34.71 3.16 38.16
C GLN A 4 -35.54 2.19 37.31
N MET A 5 -36.39 2.70 36.40
CA MET A 5 -37.12 1.89 35.43
C MET A 5 -36.17 1.22 34.41
N VAL A 6 -35.24 1.98 33.86
CA VAL A 6 -34.21 1.45 32.93
C VAL A 6 -33.36 0.39 33.62
N LYS A 7 -32.87 0.65 34.84
CA LYS A 7 -32.10 -0.32 35.62
C LYS A 7 -32.88 -1.59 35.96
N GLY A 8 -34.18 -1.44 36.31
CA GLY A 8 -35.07 -2.55 36.57
C GLY A 8 -35.34 -3.44 35.36
N ALA A 9 -35.51 -2.83 34.19
CA ALA A 9 -35.69 -3.51 32.89
C ALA A 9 -34.42 -4.28 32.48
N LEU A 10 -33.26 -3.65 32.61
CA LEU A 10 -31.94 -4.28 32.32
C LEU A 10 -31.66 -5.51 33.17
N LEU A 11 -32.03 -5.48 34.45
CA LEU A 11 -31.79 -6.59 35.36
C LEU A 11 -32.80 -7.75 35.23
N ARG A 12 -34.01 -7.45 34.73
CA ARG A 12 -35.09 -8.43 34.57
C ARG A 12 -34.99 -9.25 33.29
N GLN A 13 -34.38 -8.70 32.22
CA GLN A 13 -34.29 -9.35 30.90
C GLN A 13 -32.85 -9.49 30.40
N LYS A 14 -31.95 -9.94 31.25
CA LYS A 14 -30.50 -10.07 30.99
C LYS A 14 -30.19 -10.80 29.67
N GLY A 15 -30.93 -11.90 29.36
CA GLY A 15 -30.68 -12.68 28.14
C GLY A 15 -30.90 -11.87 26.86
N ARG A 16 -31.96 -11.06 26.79
CA ARG A 16 -32.25 -10.23 25.61
C ARG A 16 -31.34 -9.05 25.46
N PHE A 17 -31.01 -8.42 26.59
CA PHE A 17 -30.03 -7.36 26.65
C PHE A 17 -28.68 -7.84 26.07
N VAL A 18 -28.24 -9.04 26.52
CA VAL A 18 -27.01 -9.67 26.01
C VAL A 18 -27.11 -10.00 24.51
N LEU A 19 -28.26 -10.46 24.00
CA LEU A 19 -28.44 -10.77 22.61
C LEU A 19 -28.37 -9.49 21.74
N ILE A 20 -29.00 -8.39 22.17
CA ILE A 20 -28.88 -7.09 21.47
C ILE A 20 -27.43 -6.61 21.49
N ALA A 21 -26.78 -6.65 22.67
CA ALA A 21 -25.39 -6.26 22.79
C ALA A 21 -24.46 -7.12 21.91
N LEU A 22 -24.68 -8.43 21.85
CA LEU A 22 -23.91 -9.35 21.01
C LEU A 22 -24.12 -9.06 19.52
N THR A 23 -25.36 -8.81 19.07
CA THR A 23 -25.67 -8.47 17.68
C THR A 23 -24.99 -7.17 17.27
N VAL A 24 -25.01 -6.16 18.13
CA VAL A 24 -24.29 -4.90 17.92
C VAL A 24 -22.79 -5.13 17.92
N ALA A 25 -22.29 -5.92 18.87
CA ALA A 25 -20.85 -6.23 18.95
C ALA A 25 -20.32 -6.91 17.69
N LEU A 26 -21.06 -7.85 17.11
CA LEU A 26 -20.68 -8.49 15.84
C LEU A 26 -20.62 -7.50 14.68
N GLY A 27 -21.62 -6.64 14.53
CA GLY A 27 -21.62 -5.62 13.50
C GLY A 27 -20.50 -4.59 13.66
N VAL A 28 -20.30 -4.12 14.89
CA VAL A 28 -19.25 -3.16 15.23
C VAL A 28 -17.87 -3.78 15.07
N SER A 29 -17.68 -5.04 15.48
CA SER A 29 -16.37 -5.70 15.38
C SER A 29 -15.91 -5.84 13.94
N LEU A 30 -16.82 -6.23 13.05
CA LEU A 30 -16.49 -6.36 11.63
C LEU A 30 -16.27 -4.99 10.98
N ALA A 31 -17.10 -3.99 11.33
CA ALA A 31 -16.93 -2.62 10.84
C ALA A 31 -15.58 -2.02 11.30
N THR A 32 -15.21 -2.21 12.58
CA THR A 32 -13.92 -1.76 13.12
C THR A 32 -12.77 -2.43 12.40
N ALA A 33 -12.81 -3.77 12.27
CA ALA A 33 -11.74 -4.52 11.59
C ALA A 33 -11.56 -4.06 10.15
N MET A 34 -12.65 -3.91 9.39
CA MET A 34 -12.58 -3.49 7.98
C MET A 34 -12.10 -2.04 7.83
N LEU A 35 -12.50 -1.13 8.72
CA LEU A 35 -12.04 0.24 8.69
C LEU A 35 -10.56 0.37 9.07
N ASP A 36 -10.10 -0.29 10.14
CA ASP A 36 -8.68 -0.28 10.51
C ASP A 36 -7.80 -0.85 9.39
N VAL A 37 -8.22 -1.98 8.78
CA VAL A 37 -7.53 -2.56 7.63
C VAL A 37 -7.56 -1.60 6.43
N ALA A 38 -8.70 -0.96 6.12
CA ALA A 38 -8.81 -0.02 5.01
C ALA A 38 -7.87 1.19 5.15
N PHE A 39 -7.74 1.74 6.36
CA PHE A 39 -6.82 2.85 6.62
C PHE A 39 -5.35 2.45 6.57
N ASP A 40 -5.01 1.20 6.87
CA ASP A 40 -3.62 0.73 6.92
C ASP A 40 -3.18 -0.03 5.65
N VAL A 41 -4.13 -0.54 4.84
CA VAL A 41 -3.84 -1.38 3.68
C VAL A 41 -2.96 -0.68 2.64
N GLY A 42 -3.16 0.63 2.44
CA GLY A 42 -2.35 1.42 1.52
C GLY A 42 -0.86 1.39 1.88
N SER A 43 -0.54 1.55 3.17
CA SER A 43 0.84 1.51 3.67
C SER A 43 1.44 0.11 3.57
N LYS A 44 0.64 -0.93 3.79
CA LYS A 44 1.06 -2.34 3.73
C LYS A 44 1.35 -2.80 2.31
N VAL A 45 0.42 -2.57 1.38
CA VAL A 45 0.60 -2.91 -0.04
C VAL A 45 1.81 -2.18 -0.61
N ASN A 46 1.98 -0.90 -0.27
CA ASN A 46 3.16 -0.14 -0.68
C ASN A 46 4.47 -0.73 -0.12
N LYS A 47 4.46 -1.24 1.12
CA LYS A 47 5.64 -1.90 1.71
C LYS A 47 5.97 -3.23 1.03
N GLU A 48 4.96 -4.01 0.64
CA GLU A 48 5.16 -5.26 -0.11
C GLU A 48 5.60 -5.00 -1.56
N LEU A 49 5.00 -4.02 -2.25
CA LEU A 49 5.39 -3.66 -3.62
C LEU A 49 6.81 -3.11 -3.71
N LYS A 50 7.36 -2.55 -2.63
CA LYS A 50 8.79 -2.20 -2.55
C LYS A 50 9.73 -3.41 -2.64
N ALA A 51 9.28 -4.58 -2.22
CA ALA A 51 10.03 -5.82 -2.42
C ALA A 51 10.19 -6.15 -3.91
N TYR A 52 9.41 -5.54 -4.81
CA TYR A 52 9.41 -5.80 -6.25
C TYR A 52 10.24 -4.83 -7.10
N GLY A 53 11.07 -3.95 -6.50
CA GLY A 53 12.07 -3.16 -7.22
C GLY A 53 11.80 -1.66 -7.31
N ALA A 54 12.42 -1.06 -8.32
CA ALA A 54 12.31 0.36 -8.58
C ALA A 54 10.91 0.75 -9.06
N ASN A 55 10.38 1.84 -8.53
CA ASN A 55 9.12 2.43 -8.98
C ASN A 55 9.30 3.73 -9.78
N ILE A 56 10.56 4.20 -9.90
CA ILE A 56 10.93 5.34 -10.74
C ILE A 56 12.13 4.94 -11.59
N THR A 57 12.10 5.27 -12.88
CA THR A 57 13.23 5.13 -13.79
C THR A 57 13.61 6.50 -14.31
N VAL A 58 14.89 6.85 -14.17
CA VAL A 58 15.48 8.10 -14.66
C VAL A 58 16.29 7.82 -15.91
N THR A 59 16.02 8.53 -17.00
CA THR A 59 16.70 8.39 -18.30
C THR A 59 17.12 9.75 -18.85
N PRO A 60 18.07 9.82 -19.78
CA PRO A 60 18.39 11.06 -20.47
C PRO A 60 17.19 11.63 -21.24
N ARG A 61 17.04 12.95 -21.22
CA ARG A 61 15.88 13.64 -21.84
C ARG A 61 15.78 13.41 -23.34
N GLY A 62 16.90 13.36 -24.05
CA GLY A 62 16.93 13.16 -25.49
C GLY A 62 16.43 11.79 -25.95
N GLN A 63 16.59 10.74 -25.17
CA GLN A 63 16.06 9.41 -25.49
C GLN A 63 14.53 9.40 -25.57
N LYS A 64 13.84 10.17 -24.74
CA LYS A 64 12.38 10.26 -24.75
C LYS A 64 11.85 10.92 -26.03
N VAL A 65 12.47 12.02 -26.44
CA VAL A 65 12.03 12.75 -27.64
C VAL A 65 12.11 11.86 -28.87
N LEU A 66 13.15 11.04 -28.99
CA LEU A 66 13.30 10.11 -30.10
C LEU A 66 12.25 9.00 -30.09
N LYS A 67 11.94 8.44 -28.92
CA LYS A 67 10.92 7.39 -28.76
C LYS A 67 9.51 7.91 -29.03
N ASP A 68 9.17 9.09 -28.50
CA ASP A 68 7.83 9.69 -28.62
C ASP A 68 7.56 10.25 -30.02
N VAL A 69 8.59 10.76 -30.73
CA VAL A 69 8.43 11.39 -32.05
C VAL A 69 8.62 10.40 -33.21
N TYR A 70 9.53 9.44 -33.07
CA TYR A 70 9.90 8.54 -34.15
C TYR A 70 9.54 7.08 -33.95
N GLY A 71 9.07 6.68 -32.76
CA GLY A 71 8.64 5.31 -32.46
C GLY A 71 9.78 4.27 -32.54
N VAL A 72 11.04 4.71 -32.53
CA VAL A 72 12.21 3.85 -32.72
C VAL A 72 12.98 3.74 -31.41
N ASP A 73 13.04 2.53 -30.86
CA ASP A 73 13.82 2.24 -29.64
C ASP A 73 15.35 2.28 -29.86
N ASN A 74 15.81 2.31 -31.13
CA ASN A 74 17.22 2.35 -31.52
C ASN A 74 17.42 3.27 -32.76
N ALA A 75 17.24 4.58 -32.60
CA ALA A 75 17.73 5.49 -33.62
C ALA A 75 19.27 5.43 -33.64
N VAL A 76 19.83 5.21 -34.82
CA VAL A 76 21.27 5.40 -35.14
C VAL A 76 21.59 6.89 -34.96
N GLY A 77 21.74 7.33 -33.73
CA GLY A 77 22.01 8.69 -33.30
C GLY A 77 22.65 8.66 -31.92
N HIS A 78 23.43 9.64 -31.54
CA HIS A 78 24.20 9.69 -30.34
C HIS A 78 23.39 9.25 -29.14
N LYS A 79 23.78 8.13 -28.51
CA LYS A 79 23.20 7.63 -27.25
C LYS A 79 23.58 8.66 -26.19
N GLU A 80 22.59 9.32 -25.58
CA GLU A 80 22.80 10.25 -24.49
C GLU A 80 22.92 9.47 -23.18
N TYR A 81 23.69 10.01 -22.23
CA TYR A 81 23.95 9.38 -20.95
C TYR A 81 23.76 10.39 -19.83
N LEU A 82 23.32 9.91 -18.67
CA LEU A 82 23.33 10.67 -17.43
C LEU A 82 24.76 10.68 -16.85
N ARG A 83 25.02 11.63 -15.99
CA ARG A 83 26.29 11.77 -15.30
C ARG A 83 26.25 11.03 -13.96
N GLU A 84 27.23 10.15 -13.73
CA GLU A 84 27.34 9.37 -12.49
C GLU A 84 27.57 10.27 -11.26
N ASP A 85 28.34 11.35 -11.39
CA ASP A 85 28.68 12.27 -10.31
C ASP A 85 27.47 13.05 -9.77
N GLU A 86 26.39 13.16 -10.54
CA GLU A 86 25.15 13.82 -10.12
C GLU A 86 24.19 12.90 -9.37
N LEU A 87 24.39 11.57 -9.38
CA LEU A 87 23.44 10.62 -8.82
C LEU A 87 23.26 10.76 -7.30
N GLY A 88 24.29 11.25 -6.60
CA GLY A 88 24.18 11.58 -5.18
C GLY A 88 23.11 12.62 -4.86
N ASN A 89 22.79 13.49 -5.82
CA ASN A 89 21.78 14.53 -5.65
C ASN A 89 20.36 13.94 -5.45
N ILE A 90 20.11 12.69 -5.86
CA ILE A 90 18.83 11.99 -5.57
C ILE A 90 18.54 11.99 -4.06
N LYS A 91 19.56 11.96 -3.22
CA LYS A 91 19.44 12.01 -1.76
C LYS A 91 19.44 13.44 -1.18
N THR A 92 19.32 14.47 -2.00
CA THR A 92 19.20 15.88 -1.54
C THR A 92 17.80 16.47 -1.76
N ILE A 93 16.88 15.73 -2.38
CA ILE A 93 15.49 16.17 -2.61
C ILE A 93 14.70 16.24 -1.30
N PHE A 94 13.57 16.93 -1.32
CA PHE A 94 12.69 17.04 -0.15
C PHE A 94 12.27 15.66 0.40
N TRP A 95 12.04 14.68 -0.48
CA TRP A 95 11.66 13.31 -0.13
C TRP A 95 12.84 12.34 0.08
N THR A 96 14.01 12.84 0.47
CA THR A 96 15.23 12.02 0.67
C THR A 96 15.00 10.80 1.55
N ASN A 97 14.23 10.95 2.63
CA ASN A 97 13.94 9.85 3.57
C ASN A 97 13.02 8.78 2.98
N ASN A 98 12.31 9.11 1.91
CA ASN A 98 11.46 8.18 1.18
C ASN A 98 12.24 7.36 0.15
N ILE A 99 13.43 7.82 -0.27
CA ILE A 99 14.29 7.05 -1.18
C ILE A 99 14.93 5.90 -0.40
N VAL A 100 14.53 4.67 -0.71
CA VAL A 100 15.05 3.45 -0.08
C VAL A 100 16.42 3.13 -0.63
N SER A 101 16.53 3.04 -1.96
CA SER A 101 17.76 2.75 -2.67
C SER A 101 17.64 3.20 -4.12
N PHE A 102 18.77 3.35 -4.79
CA PHE A 102 18.84 3.57 -6.23
C PHE A 102 20.10 2.92 -6.80
N ALA A 103 20.05 2.58 -8.08
CA ALA A 103 21.18 1.99 -8.78
C ALA A 103 21.22 2.48 -10.22
N PRO A 104 22.42 2.87 -10.73
CA PRO A 104 22.63 3.16 -12.13
C PRO A 104 22.73 1.87 -12.94
N PHE A 105 22.37 1.95 -14.22
CA PHE A 105 22.50 0.87 -15.18
C PHE A 105 23.20 1.37 -16.45
N LEU A 106 24.08 0.52 -16.96
CA LEU A 106 24.76 0.71 -18.24
C LEU A 106 24.79 -0.63 -18.96
N ASP A 107 23.96 -0.77 -19.97
CA ASP A 107 23.85 -2.00 -20.76
C ASP A 107 24.86 -2.00 -21.92
N SER A 108 25.49 -3.18 -22.10
CA SER A 108 26.44 -3.46 -23.19
C SER A 108 26.25 -4.89 -23.70
N GLU A 109 26.87 -5.21 -24.84
CA GLU A 109 26.90 -6.52 -25.42
C GLU A 109 28.35 -6.94 -25.67
N TRP A 110 28.82 -7.99 -25.00
CA TRP A 110 30.15 -8.53 -25.19
C TRP A 110 30.08 -9.86 -25.94
N LYS A 111 31.23 -10.38 -26.33
CA LYS A 111 31.34 -11.69 -26.99
C LYS A 111 32.07 -12.65 -26.08
N GLY A 112 31.55 -13.86 -25.97
CA GLY A 112 32.23 -14.96 -25.34
C GLY A 112 33.35 -15.54 -26.19
N GLN A 113 34.03 -16.55 -25.67
CA GLN A 113 35.16 -17.18 -26.36
C GLN A 113 34.78 -17.82 -27.70
N ASN A 114 33.56 -18.32 -27.85
CA ASN A 114 33.04 -18.94 -29.06
C ASN A 114 32.38 -17.92 -30.00
N GLY A 115 32.43 -16.63 -29.68
CA GLY A 115 31.81 -15.55 -30.45
C GLY A 115 30.31 -15.32 -30.20
N GLU A 116 29.73 -16.03 -29.24
CA GLU A 116 28.36 -15.81 -28.78
C GLU A 116 28.21 -14.41 -28.16
N LYS A 117 27.07 -13.79 -28.39
CA LYS A 117 26.72 -12.49 -27.82
C LYS A 117 26.26 -12.70 -26.37
N ILE A 118 26.87 -11.99 -25.45
CA ILE A 118 26.56 -12.00 -24.04
C ILE A 118 26.10 -10.62 -23.61
N PRO A 119 24.82 -10.46 -23.23
CA PRO A 119 24.33 -9.21 -22.65
C PRO A 119 25.03 -8.97 -21.31
N VAL A 120 25.45 -7.73 -21.09
CA VAL A 120 26.12 -7.31 -19.86
C VAL A 120 25.47 -6.05 -19.34
N THR A 121 25.27 -6.01 -18.03
CA THR A 121 24.74 -4.83 -17.32
C THR A 121 25.76 -4.40 -16.27
N GLY A 122 26.25 -3.17 -16.37
CA GLY A 122 27.03 -2.52 -15.33
C GLY A 122 26.09 -1.83 -14.33
N THR A 123 26.30 -2.08 -13.03
CA THR A 123 25.50 -1.46 -11.97
C THR A 123 26.29 -1.33 -10.67
N TRP A 124 25.72 -0.66 -9.68
CA TRP A 124 26.23 -0.71 -8.30
C TRP A 124 25.56 -1.84 -7.54
N PHE A 125 26.34 -2.65 -6.84
CA PHE A 125 25.81 -3.71 -5.98
C PHE A 125 25.47 -3.20 -4.60
N ASN A 126 26.45 -2.67 -3.86
CA ASN A 126 26.32 -2.09 -2.52
C ASN A 126 27.31 -0.93 -2.36
N LYS A 127 27.14 0.07 -3.20
CA LYS A 127 28.05 1.23 -3.27
C LYS A 127 27.88 2.14 -2.06
N ASN A 128 28.99 2.41 -1.37
CA ASN A 128 29.06 3.47 -0.37
C ASN A 128 29.26 4.81 -1.09
N LEU A 129 28.21 5.61 -1.14
CA LEU A 129 28.19 6.89 -1.83
C LEU A 129 28.29 8.02 -0.84
N LYS A 130 29.30 8.88 -1.01
CA LYS A 130 29.41 10.13 -0.25
C LYS A 130 28.51 11.16 -0.91
N LEU A 131 27.53 11.65 -0.15
CA LEU A 131 26.58 12.65 -0.61
C LEU A 131 27.18 14.07 -0.61
N PRO A 132 26.57 15.03 -1.33
CA PRO A 132 26.95 16.43 -1.24
C PRO A 132 26.81 17.02 0.17
N THR A 133 26.02 16.38 1.04
CA THR A 133 25.84 16.72 2.48
C THR A 133 26.93 16.18 3.39
N ASP A 134 27.99 15.54 2.85
CA ASP A 134 29.04 14.79 3.57
C ASP A 134 28.57 13.49 4.25
N GLU A 135 27.29 13.15 4.19
CA GLU A 135 26.78 11.86 4.66
C GLU A 135 27.19 10.73 3.71
N VAL A 136 27.36 9.52 4.25
CA VAL A 136 27.63 8.31 3.47
C VAL A 136 26.39 7.42 3.50
N VAL A 137 25.88 7.07 2.32
CA VAL A 137 24.74 6.14 2.17
C VAL A 137 25.18 4.94 1.35
N THR A 138 24.69 3.76 1.72
CA THR A 138 24.87 2.55 0.92
C THR A 138 23.69 2.39 -0.01
N THR A 139 23.93 2.25 -1.32
CA THR A 139 22.89 2.12 -2.34
C THR A 139 23.32 1.14 -3.43
N GLY A 140 22.36 0.58 -4.17
CA GLY A 140 22.65 -0.39 -5.22
C GLY A 140 21.58 -1.48 -5.32
N VAL A 141 21.78 -2.39 -6.28
CA VAL A 141 20.83 -3.48 -6.55
C VAL A 141 20.70 -4.48 -5.41
N GLY A 142 21.72 -4.65 -4.57
CA GLY A 142 21.68 -5.56 -3.43
C GLY A 142 20.62 -5.21 -2.41
N SER A 143 20.41 -3.90 -2.15
CA SER A 143 19.32 -3.42 -1.28
C SER A 143 17.99 -3.21 -2.02
N MET A 144 18.03 -2.97 -3.33
CA MET A 144 16.85 -2.67 -4.14
C MET A 144 16.13 -3.92 -4.63
N ARG A 145 16.85 -5.01 -4.89
CA ARG A 145 16.32 -6.26 -5.48
C ARG A 145 16.40 -7.41 -4.48
N SER A 146 15.66 -7.29 -3.38
CA SER A 146 15.66 -8.25 -2.25
C SER A 146 15.19 -9.66 -2.63
N TRP A 147 14.49 -9.82 -3.76
CA TRP A 147 14.04 -11.12 -4.26
C TRP A 147 15.09 -11.86 -5.10
N TRP A 148 16.20 -11.20 -5.44
CA TRP A 148 17.29 -11.88 -6.12
C TRP A 148 17.93 -12.90 -5.18
N HIS A 149 17.95 -14.13 -5.65
CA HIS A 149 18.67 -15.19 -4.96
C HIS A 149 20.04 -15.37 -5.61
N VAL A 150 21.09 -15.16 -4.84
CA VAL A 150 22.49 -15.31 -5.31
C VAL A 150 23.07 -16.56 -4.67
N GLU A 151 23.41 -17.55 -5.52
CA GLU A 151 24.18 -18.72 -5.12
C GLU A 151 25.67 -18.35 -5.20
N GLY A 152 26.34 -18.27 -4.07
CA GLY A 152 27.71 -17.75 -3.95
C GLY A 152 27.76 -16.46 -3.13
N ALA A 153 28.50 -15.47 -3.60
CA ALA A 153 28.69 -14.19 -2.93
C ALA A 153 28.34 -13.01 -3.85
N TRP A 154 27.79 -11.94 -3.26
CA TRP A 154 27.61 -10.66 -3.96
C TRP A 154 28.98 -10.07 -4.32
N PRO A 155 29.16 -9.51 -5.53
CA PRO A 155 30.37 -8.78 -5.88
C PRO A 155 30.56 -7.54 -5.00
N ASP A 156 31.81 -7.18 -4.81
CA ASP A 156 32.20 -5.92 -4.21
C ASP A 156 32.40 -4.88 -5.33
N ASP A 157 31.79 -3.71 -5.22
CA ASP A 157 31.92 -2.62 -6.19
C ASP A 157 33.37 -2.10 -6.34
N GLU A 158 34.25 -2.34 -5.36
CA GLU A 158 35.68 -2.00 -5.42
C GLU A 158 36.50 -3.05 -6.18
N GLN A 159 35.98 -4.25 -6.35
CA GLN A 159 36.62 -5.35 -7.06
C GLN A 159 36.04 -5.50 -8.47
N GLU A 160 36.50 -4.66 -9.38
CA GLU A 160 35.92 -4.51 -10.74
C GLU A 160 35.76 -5.82 -11.51
N LYS A 161 36.60 -6.83 -11.27
CA LYS A 161 36.58 -8.10 -12.03
C LYS A 161 35.58 -9.14 -11.48
N ASN A 162 34.95 -8.88 -10.36
CA ASN A 162 33.98 -9.76 -9.75
C ASN A 162 32.59 -9.51 -10.33
N VAL A 163 31.94 -10.57 -10.83
CA VAL A 163 30.64 -10.45 -11.50
C VAL A 163 29.64 -11.50 -11.02
N LEU A 164 28.36 -11.21 -11.19
CA LEU A 164 27.30 -12.22 -11.14
C LEU A 164 26.98 -12.68 -12.56
N VAL A 165 26.60 -13.95 -12.69
CA VAL A 165 26.10 -14.52 -13.94
C VAL A 165 24.66 -14.99 -13.71
N GLY A 166 23.76 -14.65 -14.61
CA GLY A 166 22.37 -15.13 -14.54
C GLY A 166 22.26 -16.63 -14.73
N THR A 167 21.31 -17.27 -14.05
CA THR A 167 21.14 -18.75 -14.02
C THR A 167 21.02 -19.38 -15.39
N LYS A 168 20.29 -18.76 -16.32
CA LYS A 168 20.13 -19.28 -17.69
C LYS A 168 21.43 -19.19 -18.47
N LEU A 169 22.12 -18.04 -18.38
CA LEU A 169 23.41 -17.86 -19.01
C LEU A 169 24.46 -18.82 -18.43
N ALA A 170 24.52 -18.95 -17.10
CA ALA A 170 25.41 -19.87 -16.40
C ALA A 170 25.19 -21.32 -16.85
N ALA A 171 23.93 -21.77 -16.94
CA ALA A 171 23.58 -23.09 -17.42
C ALA A 171 23.99 -23.32 -18.90
N SER A 172 23.81 -22.30 -19.76
CA SER A 172 24.16 -22.40 -21.19
C SER A 172 25.67 -22.47 -21.44
N MET A 173 26.46 -21.81 -20.57
CA MET A 173 27.92 -21.76 -20.66
C MET A 173 28.62 -22.81 -19.80
N GLY A 174 27.87 -23.54 -18.94
CA GLY A 174 28.45 -24.52 -18.01
C GLY A 174 29.31 -23.85 -16.91
N ILE A 175 28.94 -22.66 -16.44
CA ILE A 175 29.69 -21.85 -15.47
C ILE A 175 28.98 -21.92 -14.11
N SER A 176 29.78 -22.00 -13.04
CA SER A 176 29.33 -22.00 -11.66
C SER A 176 30.03 -20.88 -10.85
N ALA A 177 29.52 -20.60 -9.66
CA ALA A 177 30.17 -19.68 -8.74
C ALA A 177 31.60 -20.18 -8.40
N GLY A 178 32.58 -19.30 -8.51
CA GLY A 178 34.01 -19.60 -8.35
C GLY A 178 34.79 -19.79 -9.66
N ASP A 179 34.08 -19.92 -10.79
CA ASP A 179 34.71 -20.03 -12.10
C ASP A 179 35.14 -18.66 -12.66
N THR A 180 35.83 -18.72 -13.79
CA THR A 180 36.21 -17.51 -14.54
C THR A 180 35.59 -17.53 -15.94
N VAL A 181 35.18 -16.37 -16.41
CA VAL A 181 34.66 -16.19 -17.77
C VAL A 181 35.52 -15.17 -18.52
N THR A 182 35.95 -15.50 -19.73
CA THR A 182 36.67 -14.55 -20.57
C THR A 182 35.72 -13.98 -21.61
N VAL A 183 35.62 -12.65 -21.61
CA VAL A 183 34.76 -11.89 -22.51
C VAL A 183 35.59 -10.96 -23.40
N ARG A 184 35.03 -10.58 -24.55
CA ARG A 184 35.65 -9.62 -25.48
C ARG A 184 34.65 -8.52 -25.79
N THR A 185 35.05 -7.27 -25.58
CA THR A 185 34.25 -6.09 -25.91
C THR A 185 34.16 -5.87 -27.41
N ALA A 186 33.24 -5.02 -27.84
CA ALA A 186 33.12 -4.57 -29.24
C ALA A 186 34.42 -3.91 -29.73
N GLY A 187 35.15 -3.21 -28.87
CA GLY A 187 36.47 -2.61 -29.15
C GLY A 187 37.62 -3.62 -29.27
N GLY A 188 37.36 -4.94 -29.10
CA GLY A 188 38.37 -6.00 -29.23
C GLY A 188 39.18 -6.29 -27.96
N THR A 189 38.96 -5.59 -26.88
CA THR A 189 39.62 -5.83 -25.58
C THR A 189 39.09 -7.12 -24.96
N SER A 190 39.96 -8.02 -24.56
CA SER A 190 39.63 -9.25 -23.83
C SER A 190 39.87 -9.07 -22.35
N GLU A 191 38.92 -9.45 -21.52
CA GLU A 191 39.01 -9.41 -20.06
C GLU A 191 38.58 -10.74 -19.46
N THR A 192 39.29 -11.18 -18.42
CA THR A 192 38.88 -12.38 -17.65
C THR A 192 38.25 -11.93 -16.35
N LEU A 193 37.02 -12.38 -16.13
CA LEU A 193 36.18 -12.02 -14.99
C LEU A 193 36.04 -13.20 -14.05
N SER A 194 35.94 -12.95 -12.75
CA SER A 194 35.70 -13.94 -11.71
C SER A 194 34.20 -13.98 -11.39
N VAL A 195 33.59 -15.13 -11.53
CA VAL A 195 32.18 -15.32 -11.20
C VAL A 195 32.03 -15.56 -9.70
N THR A 196 31.62 -14.55 -8.94
CA THR A 196 31.43 -14.67 -7.49
C THR A 196 30.12 -15.33 -7.10
N GLY A 197 29.13 -15.29 -7.98
CA GLY A 197 27.83 -15.91 -7.74
C GLY A 197 27.00 -16.06 -9.00
N VAL A 198 25.98 -16.89 -8.89
CA VAL A 198 24.95 -17.09 -9.91
C VAL A 198 23.64 -16.52 -9.39
N VAL A 199 23.00 -15.64 -10.16
CA VAL A 199 21.79 -14.94 -9.74
C VAL A 199 20.54 -15.46 -10.44
N SER A 200 19.47 -15.67 -9.66
CA SER A 200 18.12 -15.95 -10.12
C SER A 200 17.14 -14.91 -9.58
N GLY A 201 16.26 -14.41 -10.40
CA GLY A 201 15.27 -13.40 -10.00
C GLY A 201 13.99 -13.42 -10.83
N GLY A 202 13.93 -14.30 -11.84
CA GLY A 202 12.76 -14.48 -12.72
C GLY A 202 12.63 -13.44 -13.85
N GLY A 203 13.67 -12.61 -14.07
CA GLY A 203 13.66 -11.56 -15.07
C GLY A 203 14.81 -11.63 -16.07
N ALA A 204 15.12 -10.48 -16.68
CA ALA A 204 16.17 -10.35 -17.71
C ALA A 204 17.59 -10.55 -17.17
N GLU A 205 17.79 -10.48 -15.86
CA GLU A 205 19.07 -10.77 -15.18
C GLU A 205 19.53 -12.20 -15.37
N GLU A 206 18.61 -13.15 -15.62
CA GLU A 206 18.95 -14.57 -15.76
C GLU A 206 19.74 -14.89 -17.03
N ASP A 207 19.66 -14.01 -18.05
CA ASP A 207 20.30 -14.23 -19.37
C ASP A 207 21.53 -13.34 -19.58
N ARG A 208 22.09 -12.70 -18.54
CA ARG A 208 23.17 -11.72 -18.69
C ARG A 208 24.24 -11.84 -17.62
N ILE A 209 25.37 -11.15 -17.85
CA ILE A 209 26.37 -10.88 -16.83
C ILE A 209 26.01 -9.55 -16.16
N ILE A 210 26.06 -9.51 -14.82
CA ILE A 210 25.92 -8.31 -14.03
C ILE A 210 27.28 -7.99 -13.42
N ALA A 211 27.83 -6.85 -13.78
CA ALA A 211 29.18 -6.44 -13.45
C ALA A 211 29.19 -5.11 -12.68
N PRO A 212 30.24 -4.80 -11.92
CA PRO A 212 30.43 -3.46 -11.37
C PRO A 212 30.40 -2.40 -12.47
N LEU A 213 29.71 -1.29 -12.23
CA LEU A 213 29.55 -0.20 -13.20
C LEU A 213 30.89 0.27 -13.75
N ALA A 214 31.88 0.46 -12.87
CA ALA A 214 33.22 0.92 -13.23
C ALA A 214 33.92 0.03 -14.30
N LEU A 215 33.72 -1.30 -14.22
CA LEU A 215 34.23 -2.23 -15.22
C LEU A 215 33.64 -1.95 -16.60
N VAL A 216 32.31 -1.86 -16.68
CA VAL A 216 31.62 -1.67 -17.96
C VAL A 216 31.95 -0.29 -18.54
N GLN A 217 31.96 0.74 -17.71
CA GLN A 217 32.36 2.10 -18.14
C GLN A 217 33.78 2.13 -18.70
N ARG A 218 34.74 1.47 -18.03
CA ARG A 218 36.12 1.40 -18.48
C ARG A 218 36.27 0.67 -19.81
N LEU A 219 35.59 -0.48 -19.95
CA LEU A 219 35.70 -1.32 -21.15
C LEU A 219 34.98 -0.69 -22.37
N GLU A 220 33.93 0.08 -22.14
CA GLU A 220 33.19 0.77 -23.20
C GLU A 220 33.69 2.22 -23.47
N GLY A 221 34.65 2.71 -22.68
CA GLY A 221 35.14 4.08 -22.80
C GLY A 221 34.12 5.15 -22.39
N LEU A 222 33.19 4.80 -21.49
CA LEU A 222 32.08 5.63 -21.03
C LEU A 222 32.25 6.05 -19.56
N SER A 223 33.47 6.40 -19.16
CA SER A 223 33.77 6.79 -17.77
C SER A 223 32.83 7.89 -17.25
N GLY A 224 32.24 7.69 -16.08
CA GLY A 224 31.30 8.62 -15.43
C GLY A 224 29.95 8.75 -16.12
N LYS A 225 29.58 7.83 -17.04
CA LYS A 225 28.33 7.83 -17.78
C LYS A 225 27.45 6.64 -17.44
N VAL A 226 26.15 6.87 -17.32
CA VAL A 226 25.15 5.83 -17.09
C VAL A 226 23.97 5.99 -18.04
N GLU A 227 23.36 4.89 -18.42
CA GLU A 227 22.24 4.89 -19.38
C GLU A 227 20.91 5.19 -18.70
N SER A 228 20.71 4.67 -17.51
CA SER A 228 19.52 4.88 -16.72
C SER A 228 19.82 4.73 -15.23
N VAL A 229 18.90 5.23 -14.41
CA VAL A 229 18.93 5.02 -12.97
C VAL A 229 17.57 4.51 -12.52
N GLU A 230 17.56 3.40 -11.82
CA GLU A 230 16.36 2.91 -11.15
C GLU A 230 16.36 3.40 -9.70
N VAL A 231 15.21 3.91 -9.25
CA VAL A 231 15.03 4.41 -7.89
C VAL A 231 13.86 3.69 -7.23
N SER A 232 14.10 3.18 -6.04
CA SER A 232 13.09 2.61 -5.17
C SER A 232 12.72 3.63 -4.11
N ALA A 233 11.48 4.11 -4.13
CA ALA A 233 10.97 5.10 -3.20
C ALA A 233 9.71 4.65 -2.48
N ILE A 234 9.56 5.09 -1.23
CA ILE A 234 8.32 4.95 -0.46
C ILE A 234 7.34 6.01 -0.94
N THR A 235 6.24 5.60 -1.55
CA THR A 235 5.27 6.49 -2.17
C THR A 235 3.90 6.38 -1.51
N THR A 236 3.11 7.44 -1.63
CA THR A 236 1.69 7.45 -1.30
C THR A 236 0.91 7.06 -2.56
N PRO A 237 -0.17 6.26 -2.44
CA PRO A 237 -1.02 5.91 -3.57
C PRO A 237 -1.54 7.15 -4.32
N GLU A 238 -1.59 7.06 -5.65
CA GLU A 238 -2.03 8.16 -6.49
C GLU A 238 -3.55 8.40 -6.38
N ASN A 239 -3.91 9.66 -6.22
CA ASN A 239 -5.30 10.13 -6.23
C ASN A 239 -5.57 10.98 -7.50
N GLU A 240 -6.74 11.64 -7.55
CA GLU A 240 -7.10 12.52 -8.69
C GLU A 240 -6.13 13.68 -8.88
N LEU A 241 -5.60 14.26 -7.78
CA LEU A 241 -4.62 15.33 -7.84
C LEU A 241 -3.29 14.84 -8.46
N ALA A 242 -2.81 13.69 -8.04
CA ALA A 242 -1.60 13.07 -8.59
C ALA A 242 -1.77 12.76 -10.09
N ARG A 243 -2.94 12.26 -10.51
CA ARG A 243 -3.27 12.00 -11.93
C ARG A 243 -3.34 13.30 -12.76
N LYS A 244 -3.93 14.37 -12.20
CA LYS A 244 -3.96 15.70 -12.84
C LYS A 244 -2.54 16.26 -13.02
N ALA A 245 -1.69 16.12 -11.98
CA ALA A 245 -0.28 16.53 -12.03
C ALA A 245 0.52 15.71 -13.04
N ALA A 246 0.31 14.41 -13.16
CA ALA A 246 0.98 13.53 -14.13
C ALA A 246 0.71 13.92 -15.58
N ALA A 247 -0.47 14.49 -15.87
CA ALA A 247 -0.76 15.03 -17.20
C ALA A 247 -0.01 16.35 -17.46
N ASN A 248 -0.02 17.28 -16.53
CA ASN A 248 0.72 18.55 -16.61
C ASN A 248 0.82 19.23 -15.22
N PRO A 249 1.97 19.15 -14.54
CA PRO A 249 2.16 19.79 -13.24
C PRO A 249 1.95 21.30 -13.25
N LYS A 250 2.25 21.96 -14.39
CA LYS A 250 2.10 23.42 -14.56
C LYS A 250 0.65 23.87 -14.73
N ALA A 251 -0.28 22.95 -14.93
CA ALA A 251 -1.73 23.25 -15.00
C ALA A 251 -2.41 23.23 -13.63
N LEU A 252 -1.70 22.90 -12.57
CA LEU A 252 -2.20 22.95 -11.20
C LEU A 252 -2.31 24.39 -10.72
N SER A 253 -3.32 24.69 -9.89
CA SER A 253 -3.33 25.91 -9.10
C SER A 253 -2.17 25.89 -8.10
N GLN A 254 -1.75 27.07 -7.59
CA GLN A 254 -0.65 27.14 -6.60
C GLN A 254 -0.91 26.23 -5.39
N HIS A 255 -2.12 26.25 -4.86
CA HIS A 255 -2.51 25.43 -3.72
C HIS A 255 -2.48 23.93 -4.03
N GLU A 256 -2.96 23.50 -5.21
CA GLU A 256 -2.88 22.11 -5.66
C GLU A 256 -1.43 21.66 -5.86
N TYR A 257 -0.59 22.56 -6.41
CA TYR A 257 0.83 22.30 -6.62
C TYR A 257 1.56 22.09 -5.28
N ASP A 258 1.32 22.96 -4.30
CA ASP A 258 1.93 22.87 -2.97
C ASP A 258 1.55 21.55 -2.27
N ILE A 259 0.26 21.15 -2.33
CA ILE A 259 -0.20 19.87 -1.78
C ILE A 259 0.46 18.70 -2.50
N TRP A 260 0.49 18.73 -3.84
CA TRP A 260 1.08 17.66 -4.63
C TRP A 260 2.58 17.53 -4.40
N TYR A 261 3.31 18.62 -4.43
CA TYR A 261 4.76 18.66 -4.22
C TYR A 261 5.17 18.17 -2.83
N CYS A 262 4.38 18.52 -1.81
CA CYS A 262 4.57 18.11 -0.41
C CYS A 262 3.88 16.78 -0.06
N THR A 263 3.38 16.03 -1.03
CA THR A 263 2.87 14.66 -0.84
C THR A 263 3.78 13.67 -1.57
N ALA A 264 4.15 12.55 -0.92
CA ALA A 264 5.08 11.57 -1.46
C ALA A 264 4.46 10.72 -2.59
N TYR A 265 3.82 11.35 -3.56
CA TYR A 265 3.40 10.66 -4.78
C TYR A 265 4.61 10.27 -5.61
N VAL A 266 4.52 9.15 -6.32
CA VAL A 266 5.61 8.72 -7.22
C VAL A 266 5.95 9.78 -8.26
N GLY A 267 4.95 10.49 -8.81
CA GLY A 267 5.14 11.58 -9.75
C GLY A 267 5.79 12.82 -9.13
N SER A 268 5.49 13.16 -7.87
CA SER A 268 6.12 14.26 -7.15
C SER A 268 7.59 13.99 -6.85
N ILE A 269 7.92 12.77 -6.43
CA ILE A 269 9.31 12.35 -6.21
C ILE A 269 10.09 12.34 -7.52
N ALA A 270 9.51 11.79 -8.59
CA ALA A 270 10.12 11.78 -9.92
C ALA A 270 10.41 13.21 -10.41
N TYR A 271 9.47 14.13 -10.25
CA TYR A 271 9.65 15.53 -10.61
C TYR A 271 10.81 16.18 -9.85
N GLN A 272 10.94 15.94 -8.55
CA GLN A 272 12.03 16.47 -7.74
C GLN A 272 13.40 15.85 -8.09
N ILE A 273 13.42 14.59 -8.57
CA ILE A 273 14.64 13.98 -9.11
C ILE A 273 15.07 14.68 -10.41
N GLU A 274 14.14 15.05 -11.30
CA GLU A 274 14.44 15.82 -12.50
C GLU A 274 15.02 17.22 -12.19
N GLU A 275 14.65 17.81 -11.05
CA GLU A 275 15.19 19.12 -10.65
C GLU A 275 16.67 19.07 -10.24
N VAL A 276 17.18 17.91 -9.81
CA VAL A 276 18.53 17.74 -9.28
C VAL A 276 19.50 16.97 -10.18
N ILE A 277 19.00 16.30 -11.23
CA ILE A 277 19.82 15.62 -12.24
C ILE A 277 19.61 16.33 -13.58
N HIS A 278 20.69 16.90 -14.12
CA HIS A 278 20.64 17.66 -15.37
C HIS A 278 20.28 16.75 -16.56
N ASP A 279 19.50 17.33 -17.49
CA ASP A 279 19.07 16.68 -18.74
C ASP A 279 18.44 15.29 -18.54
N SER A 280 17.81 15.07 -17.40
CA SER A 280 17.10 13.84 -17.09
C SER A 280 15.59 13.97 -17.27
N VAL A 281 14.94 12.82 -17.42
CA VAL A 281 13.50 12.65 -17.25
C VAL A 281 13.27 11.45 -16.35
N ALA A 282 12.52 11.66 -15.28
CA ALA A 282 12.18 10.61 -14.33
C ALA A 282 10.73 10.14 -14.56
N HIS A 283 10.59 8.86 -14.85
CA HIS A 283 9.30 8.26 -15.13
C HIS A 283 8.89 7.31 -14.01
N PRO A 284 7.67 7.48 -13.46
CA PRO A 284 7.06 6.41 -12.70
C PRO A 284 6.98 5.13 -13.56
N VAL A 285 7.35 4.00 -13.01
CA VAL A 285 7.14 2.70 -13.67
C VAL A 285 5.64 2.42 -13.65
N ARG A 286 4.94 2.86 -14.71
CA ARG A 286 3.48 2.88 -14.81
C ARG A 286 2.82 1.54 -14.46
N GLN A 287 3.46 0.44 -14.83
CA GLN A 287 2.91 -0.88 -14.59
C GLN A 287 2.78 -1.20 -13.10
N ILE A 288 3.67 -0.67 -12.28
CA ILE A 288 3.64 -0.82 -10.82
C ILE A 288 2.66 0.18 -10.22
N ALA A 289 2.77 1.46 -10.55
CA ALA A 289 1.94 2.54 -10.00
C ALA A 289 0.44 2.41 -10.37
N GLU A 290 0.11 2.05 -11.62
CA GLU A 290 -1.29 1.84 -12.04
C GLU A 290 -1.91 0.56 -11.46
N SER A 291 -1.11 -0.49 -11.30
CA SER A 291 -1.57 -1.73 -10.66
C SER A 291 -1.82 -1.53 -9.18
N GLU A 292 -0.94 -0.79 -8.51
CA GLU A 292 -1.06 -0.41 -7.11
C GLU A 292 -2.36 0.36 -6.85
N GLY A 293 -2.59 1.46 -7.56
CA GLY A 293 -3.79 2.28 -7.39
C GLY A 293 -5.08 1.50 -7.66
N LYS A 294 -5.13 0.70 -8.73
CA LYS A 294 -6.30 -0.11 -9.08
C LYS A 294 -6.60 -1.23 -8.08
N ILE A 295 -5.57 -1.85 -7.52
CA ILE A 295 -5.72 -2.91 -6.50
C ILE A 295 -6.23 -2.28 -5.20
N LEU A 296 -5.64 -1.16 -4.78
CA LEU A 296 -6.06 -0.44 -3.57
C LEU A 296 -7.49 0.05 -3.66
N ASP A 297 -7.86 0.75 -4.75
CA ASP A 297 -9.23 1.23 -4.98
C ASP A 297 -10.25 0.08 -4.93
N LYS A 298 -9.96 -1.06 -5.57
CA LYS A 298 -10.85 -2.23 -5.54
C LYS A 298 -10.95 -2.85 -4.15
N THR A 299 -9.84 -2.92 -3.43
CA THR A 299 -9.80 -3.48 -2.08
C THR A 299 -10.57 -2.59 -1.10
N GLU A 300 -10.40 -1.27 -1.17
CA GLU A 300 -11.13 -0.29 -0.37
C GLU A 300 -12.64 -0.38 -0.63
N HIS A 301 -13.07 -0.43 -1.89
CA HIS A 301 -14.48 -0.60 -2.25
C HIS A 301 -15.06 -1.92 -1.73
N LEU A 302 -14.29 -3.01 -1.78
CA LEU A 302 -14.72 -4.30 -1.26
C LEU A 302 -14.86 -4.29 0.26
N MET A 303 -13.91 -3.66 0.98
CA MET A 303 -13.99 -3.47 2.44
C MET A 303 -15.19 -2.60 2.84
N LEU A 304 -15.44 -1.52 2.09
CA LEU A 304 -16.60 -0.66 2.31
C LEU A 304 -17.91 -1.43 2.09
N LEU A 305 -18.00 -2.24 1.03
CA LEU A 305 -19.17 -3.08 0.75
C LEU A 305 -19.43 -4.06 1.91
N ILE A 306 -18.40 -4.75 2.39
CA ILE A 306 -18.51 -5.69 3.52
C ILE A 306 -18.96 -4.95 4.78
N THR A 307 -18.41 -3.77 5.04
CA THR A 307 -18.78 -2.92 6.18
C THR A 307 -20.28 -2.55 6.10
N VAL A 308 -20.74 -2.08 4.96
CA VAL A 308 -22.15 -1.71 4.76
C VAL A 308 -23.07 -2.93 4.94
N LEU A 309 -22.73 -4.08 4.34
CA LEU A 309 -23.51 -5.31 4.49
C LEU A 309 -23.57 -5.79 5.94
N SER A 310 -22.45 -5.70 6.66
CA SER A 310 -22.37 -6.04 8.09
C SER A 310 -23.27 -5.14 8.94
N LEU A 311 -23.24 -3.82 8.70
CA LEU A 311 -24.08 -2.86 9.40
C LEU A 311 -25.56 -3.07 9.09
N LEU A 312 -25.93 -3.36 7.84
CA LEU A 312 -27.30 -3.69 7.44
C LEU A 312 -27.79 -4.96 8.15
N SER A 313 -26.95 -6.01 8.17
CA SER A 313 -27.27 -7.25 8.86
C SER A 313 -27.46 -7.02 10.37
N SER A 314 -26.58 -6.22 10.98
CA SER A 314 -26.70 -5.83 12.39
C SER A 314 -27.98 -5.03 12.65
N ALA A 315 -28.34 -4.07 11.80
CA ALA A 315 -29.57 -3.30 11.92
C ALA A 315 -30.83 -4.17 11.84
N LEU A 316 -30.85 -5.15 10.93
CA LEU A 316 -31.92 -6.12 10.81
C LEU A 316 -32.01 -7.03 12.04
N GLY A 317 -30.88 -7.49 12.55
CA GLY A 317 -30.81 -8.28 13.80
C GLY A 317 -31.35 -7.50 15.00
N VAL A 318 -30.90 -6.26 15.18
CA VAL A 318 -31.39 -5.35 16.22
C VAL A 318 -32.89 -5.12 16.05
N SER A 319 -33.36 -4.85 14.83
CA SER A 319 -34.78 -4.61 14.52
C SER A 319 -35.65 -5.79 14.95
N ASN A 320 -35.24 -7.01 14.63
CA ASN A 320 -35.99 -8.21 14.99
C ASN A 320 -36.02 -8.40 16.53
N LEU A 321 -34.88 -8.30 17.20
CA LEU A 321 -34.78 -8.48 18.64
C LEU A 321 -35.56 -7.42 19.42
N VAL A 322 -35.47 -6.15 19.00
CA VAL A 322 -36.18 -5.03 19.64
C VAL A 322 -37.68 -5.15 19.43
N SER A 323 -38.12 -5.47 18.20
CA SER A 323 -39.54 -5.66 17.90
C SER A 323 -40.14 -6.79 18.73
N ALA A 324 -39.46 -7.93 18.81
CA ALA A 324 -39.88 -9.05 19.66
C ALA A 324 -39.99 -8.66 21.17
N ASN A 325 -38.99 -7.91 21.65
CA ASN A 325 -38.97 -7.41 23.03
C ASN A 325 -40.16 -6.49 23.33
N VAL A 326 -40.40 -5.54 22.44
CA VAL A 326 -41.52 -4.58 22.56
C VAL A 326 -42.88 -5.29 22.48
N MET A 327 -43.05 -6.26 21.57
CA MET A 327 -44.30 -7.03 21.42
C MET A 327 -44.62 -7.83 22.72
N GLU A 328 -43.66 -8.51 23.31
CA GLU A 328 -43.83 -9.26 24.53
C GLU A 328 -44.14 -8.37 25.76
N ARG A 329 -43.63 -7.14 25.76
CA ARG A 329 -43.87 -6.16 26.83
C ARG A 329 -45.05 -5.19 26.49
N SER A 330 -45.77 -5.46 25.44
CA SER A 330 -46.86 -4.58 25.00
C SER A 330 -47.89 -4.25 26.06
N ARG A 331 -48.23 -5.25 26.92
CA ARG A 331 -49.12 -5.06 28.09
C ARG A 331 -48.56 -4.09 29.13
N GLU A 332 -47.27 -4.22 29.48
CA GLU A 332 -46.63 -3.32 30.43
C GLU A 332 -46.55 -1.91 29.89
N LEU A 333 -46.19 -1.76 28.60
CA LEU A 333 -46.08 -0.47 27.92
C LEU A 333 -47.45 0.17 27.68
N GLY A 334 -48.47 -0.64 27.38
CA GLY A 334 -49.87 -0.19 27.28
C GLY A 334 -50.42 0.31 28.63
N LEU A 335 -50.08 -0.37 29.72
CA LEU A 335 -50.47 0.05 31.07
C LEU A 335 -49.84 1.42 31.44
N LEU A 336 -48.54 1.62 31.11
CA LEU A 336 -47.87 2.89 31.33
C LEU A 336 -48.56 4.03 30.54
N LYS A 337 -49.02 3.81 29.31
CA LYS A 337 -49.81 4.75 28.54
C LYS A 337 -51.16 5.02 29.17
N ALA A 338 -51.86 3.99 29.67
CA ALA A 338 -53.13 4.12 30.37
C ALA A 338 -53.02 4.92 31.69
N LEU A 339 -51.87 4.87 32.39
CA LEU A 339 -51.54 5.66 33.57
C LEU A 339 -51.09 7.12 33.21
N GLY A 340 -51.17 7.51 31.95
CA GLY A 340 -50.90 8.89 31.49
C GLY A 340 -49.46 9.15 31.01
N ALA A 341 -48.63 8.13 30.79
CA ALA A 341 -47.34 8.31 30.19
C ALA A 341 -47.47 8.77 28.72
N SER A 342 -46.78 9.81 28.34
CA SER A 342 -46.76 10.29 26.95
C SER A 342 -46.07 9.28 26.01
N ASN A 343 -46.46 9.27 24.76
CA ASN A 343 -45.83 8.43 23.73
C ASN A 343 -44.31 8.62 23.69
N LEU A 344 -43.85 9.88 23.84
CA LEU A 344 -42.44 10.23 23.87
C LEU A 344 -41.70 9.55 25.05
N THR A 345 -42.29 9.56 26.24
CA THR A 345 -41.69 8.93 27.45
C THR A 345 -41.51 7.43 27.26
N VAL A 346 -42.51 6.75 26.67
CA VAL A 346 -42.44 5.30 26.43
C VAL A 346 -41.41 4.99 25.36
N VAL A 347 -41.36 5.74 24.26
CA VAL A 347 -40.35 5.57 23.20
C VAL A 347 -38.96 5.82 23.73
N LEU A 348 -38.73 6.90 24.48
CA LEU A 348 -37.43 7.23 25.07
C LEU A 348 -36.96 6.17 26.07
N SER A 349 -37.86 5.53 26.83
CA SER A 349 -37.48 4.47 27.76
C SER A 349 -36.97 3.24 27.00
N VAL A 350 -37.62 2.85 25.92
CA VAL A 350 -37.18 1.72 25.07
C VAL A 350 -35.89 2.04 24.35
N LEU A 351 -35.77 3.24 23.76
CA LEU A 351 -34.54 3.69 23.13
C LEU A 351 -33.37 3.71 24.12
N ALA A 352 -33.57 4.17 25.36
CA ALA A 352 -32.52 4.17 26.38
C ALA A 352 -32.02 2.75 26.71
N GLU A 353 -32.93 1.75 26.75
CA GLU A 353 -32.54 0.35 26.91
C GLU A 353 -31.70 -0.16 25.75
N ILE A 354 -32.11 0.15 24.52
CA ILE A 354 -31.39 -0.24 23.29
C ILE A 354 -30.01 0.42 23.24
N PHE A 355 -29.93 1.71 23.53
CA PHE A 355 -28.66 2.43 23.53
C PHE A 355 -27.75 1.94 24.64
N ALA A 356 -28.25 1.60 25.83
CA ALA A 356 -27.44 1.01 26.91
C ALA A 356 -26.84 -0.34 26.45
N ALA A 357 -27.63 -1.21 25.82
CA ALA A 357 -27.15 -2.47 25.26
C ALA A 357 -26.16 -2.21 24.11
N GLY A 358 -26.47 -1.24 23.24
CA GLY A 358 -25.64 -0.86 22.12
C GLY A 358 -24.27 -0.34 22.52
N ILE A 359 -24.18 0.51 23.53
CA ILE A 359 -22.91 1.05 24.04
C ILE A 359 -22.01 -0.08 24.56
N LEU A 360 -22.57 -0.99 25.38
CA LEU A 360 -21.80 -2.12 25.89
C LEU A 360 -21.38 -3.07 24.77
N GLY A 361 -22.29 -3.37 23.83
CA GLY A 361 -21.99 -4.16 22.65
C GLY A 361 -20.96 -3.48 21.74
N GLY A 362 -21.07 -2.17 21.57
CA GLY A 362 -20.15 -1.37 20.78
C GLY A 362 -18.73 -1.34 21.32
N ILE A 363 -18.59 -1.11 22.64
CA ILE A 363 -17.27 -1.14 23.29
C ILE A 363 -16.63 -2.52 23.16
N PHE A 364 -17.38 -3.57 23.47
CA PHE A 364 -16.88 -4.94 23.32
C PHE A 364 -16.55 -5.28 21.87
N GLY A 365 -17.44 -4.91 20.94
CA GLY A 365 -17.24 -5.10 19.50
C GLY A 365 -16.03 -4.36 18.96
N TYR A 366 -15.73 -3.15 19.42
CA TYR A 366 -14.55 -2.40 19.06
C TYR A 366 -13.26 -3.16 19.41
N PHE A 367 -13.12 -3.64 20.64
CA PHE A 367 -11.94 -4.41 21.03
C PHE A 367 -11.81 -5.75 20.30
N VAL A 368 -12.91 -6.44 20.08
CA VAL A 368 -12.93 -7.67 19.26
C VAL A 368 -12.55 -7.34 17.80
N GLY A 369 -13.01 -6.21 17.28
CA GLY A 369 -12.68 -5.73 15.95
C GLY A 369 -11.19 -5.45 15.76
N ILE A 370 -10.54 -4.80 16.73
CA ILE A 370 -9.09 -4.66 16.74
C ILE A 370 -8.41 -6.03 16.69
N GLY A 371 -8.88 -7.00 17.48
CA GLY A 371 -8.34 -8.37 17.45
C GLY A 371 -8.45 -9.00 16.07
N PHE A 372 -9.59 -8.87 15.38
CA PHE A 372 -9.77 -9.34 14.00
C PHE A 372 -8.88 -8.58 13.01
N ALA A 373 -8.73 -7.27 13.16
CA ALA A 373 -7.80 -6.49 12.32
C ALA A 373 -6.37 -7.01 12.45
N GLN A 374 -5.90 -7.32 13.66
CA GLN A 374 -4.56 -7.90 13.88
C GLN A 374 -4.41 -9.27 13.22
N ILE A 375 -5.40 -10.16 13.38
CA ILE A 375 -5.38 -11.49 12.74
C ILE A 375 -5.32 -11.35 11.21
N ILE A 376 -6.11 -10.45 10.62
CA ILE A 376 -6.07 -10.17 9.18
C ILE A 376 -4.70 -9.60 8.79
N GLY A 377 -4.16 -8.66 9.56
CA GLY A 377 -2.86 -8.06 9.31
C GLY A 377 -1.72 -9.08 9.29
N GLU A 378 -1.66 -9.94 10.29
CA GLU A 378 -0.63 -10.97 10.39
C GLU A 378 -0.76 -12.06 9.33
N THR A 379 -2.01 -12.52 9.07
CA THR A 379 -2.25 -13.63 8.13
C THR A 379 -2.14 -13.21 6.65
N VAL A 380 -2.57 -11.99 6.31
CA VAL A 380 -2.62 -11.51 4.92
C VAL A 380 -1.39 -10.68 4.57
N PHE A 381 -0.93 -9.83 5.49
CA PHE A 381 0.16 -8.87 5.23
C PHE A 381 1.45 -9.16 6.00
N GLY A 382 1.50 -10.27 6.78
CA GLY A 382 2.69 -10.64 7.55
C GLY A 382 3.10 -9.63 8.63
N SER A 383 2.23 -8.68 8.98
CA SER A 383 2.51 -7.63 9.96
C SER A 383 1.25 -7.08 10.58
N GLY A 384 1.28 -6.72 11.89
CA GLY A 384 0.13 -6.15 12.60
C GLY A 384 -0.42 -4.87 11.96
N ILE A 385 -1.73 -4.63 12.09
CA ILE A 385 -2.42 -3.42 11.60
C ILE A 385 -2.27 -2.29 12.62
N ALA A 386 -1.95 -1.08 12.17
CA ALA A 386 -1.91 0.10 13.03
C ALA A 386 -3.34 0.53 13.38
N VAL A 387 -3.64 0.61 14.69
CA VAL A 387 -4.94 1.08 15.18
C VAL A 387 -5.07 2.58 14.93
N ASN A 388 -6.06 2.98 14.13
CA ASN A 388 -6.27 4.38 13.80
C ASN A 388 -7.31 5.02 14.73
N VAL A 389 -6.92 6.08 15.43
CA VAL A 389 -7.80 6.80 16.37
C VAL A 389 -9.05 7.35 15.70
N TYR A 390 -9.00 7.70 14.41
CA TYR A 390 -10.16 8.19 13.65
C TYR A 390 -11.24 7.13 13.45
N VAL A 391 -10.94 5.84 13.61
CA VAL A 391 -11.94 4.76 13.54
C VAL A 391 -12.94 4.84 14.69
N ILE A 392 -12.52 5.30 15.88
CA ILE A 392 -13.41 5.39 17.05
C ILE A 392 -14.65 6.26 16.81
N PRO A 393 -14.53 7.53 16.41
CA PRO A 393 -15.70 8.37 16.17
C PRO A 393 -16.56 7.86 14.98
N ILE A 394 -15.92 7.32 13.93
CA ILE A 394 -16.65 6.77 12.78
C ILE A 394 -17.52 5.60 13.22
N VAL A 395 -16.96 4.65 13.95
CA VAL A 395 -17.68 3.47 14.47
C VAL A 395 -18.78 3.88 15.43
N ALA A 396 -18.57 4.88 16.30
CA ALA A 396 -19.60 5.40 17.20
C ALA A 396 -20.79 5.98 16.43
N VAL A 397 -20.56 6.73 15.36
CA VAL A 397 -21.61 7.26 14.50
C VAL A 397 -22.34 6.13 13.78
N LEU A 398 -21.63 5.17 13.19
CA LEU A 398 -22.22 4.02 12.49
C LEU A 398 -23.04 3.15 13.43
N MET A 399 -22.53 2.86 14.64
CA MET A 399 -23.30 2.14 15.68
C MET A 399 -24.59 2.88 16.04
N THR A 400 -24.51 4.20 16.24
CA THR A 400 -25.69 5.02 16.54
C THR A 400 -26.74 4.94 15.42
N ALA A 401 -26.28 5.01 14.16
CA ALA A 401 -27.15 4.87 12.98
C ALA A 401 -27.82 3.49 12.93
N VAL A 402 -27.10 2.42 13.18
CA VAL A 402 -27.62 1.03 13.26
C VAL A 402 -28.70 0.90 14.33
N LEU A 403 -28.47 1.44 15.52
CA LEU A 403 -29.44 1.41 16.62
C LEU A 403 -30.70 2.20 16.29
N LEU A 404 -30.56 3.38 15.72
CA LEU A 404 -31.71 4.20 15.31
C LEU A 404 -32.52 3.53 14.21
N VAL A 405 -31.87 3.08 13.14
CA VAL A 405 -32.54 2.43 12.00
C VAL A 405 -33.20 1.11 12.46
N GLY A 406 -32.47 0.30 13.24
CA GLY A 406 -32.97 -0.96 13.78
C GLY A 406 -34.16 -0.78 14.73
N SER A 407 -34.25 0.35 15.45
CA SER A 407 -35.38 0.62 16.35
C SER A 407 -36.65 1.12 15.65
N VAL A 408 -36.57 1.53 14.38
CA VAL A 408 -37.73 2.14 13.67
C VAL A 408 -39.01 1.28 13.67
N PRO A 409 -38.95 -0.04 13.38
CA PRO A 409 -40.17 -0.86 13.39
C PRO A 409 -40.81 -0.95 14.77
N ALA A 410 -39.97 -1.12 15.80
CA ALA A 410 -40.45 -1.18 17.21
C ALA A 410 -41.06 0.15 17.67
N VAL A 411 -40.46 1.28 17.31
CA VAL A 411 -40.99 2.62 17.60
C VAL A 411 -42.34 2.83 16.90
N ARG A 412 -42.46 2.45 15.61
CA ARG A 412 -43.74 2.52 14.88
C ARG A 412 -44.82 1.67 15.57
N PHE A 413 -44.47 0.45 15.99
CA PHE A 413 -45.41 -0.40 16.72
C PHE A 413 -45.83 0.22 18.06
N LEU A 414 -44.90 0.79 18.83
CA LEU A 414 -45.19 1.49 20.08
C LEU A 414 -46.14 2.67 19.90
N LEU A 415 -45.99 3.42 18.82
CA LEU A 415 -46.85 4.57 18.54
C LEU A 415 -48.29 4.14 18.15
N SER A 416 -48.45 2.99 17.47
CA SER A 416 -49.73 2.44 17.09
C SER A 416 -50.50 1.74 18.23
N LEU A 417 -49.83 1.42 19.37
CA LEU A 417 -50.41 0.73 20.51
C LEU A 417 -51.54 1.59 21.19
N GLN A 418 -52.78 1.12 21.11
CA GLN A 418 -53.91 1.72 21.81
C GLN A 418 -54.10 1.05 23.19
N PRO A 419 -54.13 1.83 24.28
CA PRO A 419 -54.23 1.24 25.66
C PRO A 419 -55.46 0.39 25.86
N ALA A 420 -56.59 0.75 25.19
CA ALA A 420 -57.85 0.02 25.32
C ALA A 420 -57.79 -1.40 24.73
N GLU A 421 -57.16 -1.61 23.60
CA GLU A 421 -57.02 -2.90 22.92
C GLU A 421 -56.09 -3.83 23.68
N VAL A 422 -55.02 -3.29 24.22
CA VAL A 422 -53.99 -4.07 24.98
C VAL A 422 -54.54 -4.59 26.31
N LEU A 423 -55.43 -3.84 26.95
CA LEU A 423 -56.05 -4.24 28.22
C LEU A 423 -57.16 -5.28 28.03
N HIS A 424 -57.83 -5.31 26.85
CA HIS A 424 -58.88 -6.27 26.54
C HIS A 424 -58.39 -7.57 25.90
N GLY A 425 -57.10 -7.75 25.71
CA GLY A 425 -56.53 -9.00 25.27
C GLY A 425 -56.69 -9.33 23.80
N ARG A 426 -56.91 -8.33 22.95
CA ARG A 426 -56.92 -8.44 21.46
C ARG A 426 -55.65 -7.96 20.87
#